data_bde6d8417175e985449da623bddb583c
#
_entry.id   bde6d8417175e985449da623bddb583c
#
_cell.length_a   1.000
_cell.length_b   1.000
_cell.length_c   1.000
_cell.angle_alpha   90.00
_cell.angle_beta   90.00
_cell.angle_gamma   90.00
#
_symmetry.space_group_name_H-M   'P 1'
#
loop_
_entity.id
_entity.type
_entity.pdbx_description
1 polymer ?
#
loop_
_entity_poly.entity_id
_entity_poly.type
_entity_poly.pdbx_seq_one_letter_code
_entity_poly.pdbx_strand_id
1 'polypeptide(L)'
;MSDAPSDLPELTRRPEWTALEDHRAAGRPSLRELFAADPGRAERYVVRVGDLHIDYSKHLITDETLALLQELAAATGVFELRDAMFRGERINITEDRAVLHTALRAAPDAV
;
A
#
# COMPACT_ATOMS: atom_id res chain seq x y z
N MET A 1 7.70 -24.97 14.85
CA MET A 1 6.69 -23.98 14.49
C MET A 1 7.10 -22.64 15.05
N SER A 2 7.34 -21.74 14.16
CA SER A 2 7.60 -20.38 14.60
C SER A 2 6.35 -19.87 15.28
N ASP A 3 6.48 -19.47 16.51
CA ASP A 3 5.50 -18.62 17.12
C ASP A 3 5.50 -17.32 16.32
N ALA A 4 4.60 -17.25 15.34
CA ALA A 4 4.28 -15.95 14.79
C ALA A 4 4.02 -15.04 15.98
N PRO A 5 4.46 -13.78 15.94
CA PRO A 5 4.26 -12.89 17.07
C PRO A 5 2.77 -12.82 17.36
N SER A 6 2.36 -13.66 18.31
CA SER A 6 0.98 -13.76 18.78
C SER A 6 0.49 -12.47 19.42
N ASP A 7 1.40 -11.53 19.61
CA ASP A 7 1.12 -10.26 20.28
C ASP A 7 0.70 -9.14 19.34
N LEU A 8 0.79 -9.36 18.01
CA LEU A 8 0.31 -8.36 17.06
C LEU A 8 -1.19 -8.54 16.85
N PRO A 9 -1.98 -7.48 16.93
CA PRO A 9 -3.40 -7.55 16.63
C PRO A 9 -3.61 -8.06 15.20
N GLU A 10 -4.63 -8.90 15.01
CA GLU A 10 -5.07 -9.23 13.67
C GLU A 10 -5.35 -7.93 12.89
N LEU A 11 -5.17 -7.97 11.58
CA LEU A 11 -5.35 -6.82 10.71
C LEU A 11 -6.64 -6.06 10.99
N THR A 12 -7.75 -6.78 11.10
CA THR A 12 -9.09 -6.18 11.29
C THR A 12 -9.33 -5.62 12.69
N ARG A 13 -8.42 -5.87 13.65
CA ARG A 13 -8.51 -5.33 15.01
C ARG A 13 -7.64 -4.09 15.20
N ARG A 14 -6.89 -3.71 14.18
CA ARG A 14 -6.02 -2.54 14.27
C ARG A 14 -6.84 -1.25 14.21
N PRO A 15 -6.45 -0.22 14.97
CA PRO A 15 -7.15 1.07 14.91
C PRO A 15 -7.09 1.70 13.51
N GLU A 16 -6.03 1.46 12.75
CA GLU A 16 -5.90 1.95 11.38
C GLU A 16 -6.92 1.27 10.44
N TRP A 17 -7.24 0.01 10.69
CA TRP A 17 -8.31 -0.68 9.96
C TRP A 17 -9.68 -0.12 10.31
N THR A 18 -9.94 0.08 11.59
CA THR A 18 -11.20 0.67 12.07
C THR A 18 -11.41 2.06 11.50
N ALA A 19 -10.35 2.85 11.40
CA ALA A 19 -10.41 4.18 10.80
C ALA A 19 -10.85 4.12 9.33
N LEU A 20 -10.40 3.12 8.57
CA LEU A 20 -10.84 2.90 7.20
C LEU A 20 -12.31 2.45 7.13
N GLU A 21 -12.74 1.59 8.04
CA GLU A 21 -14.16 1.19 8.12
C GLU A 21 -15.05 2.39 8.40
N ASP A 22 -14.66 3.23 9.36
CA ASP A 22 -15.40 4.44 9.71
C ASP A 22 -15.44 5.43 8.55
N HIS A 23 -14.32 5.58 7.86
CA HIS A 23 -14.22 6.43 6.67
C HIS A 23 -15.19 5.99 5.58
N ARG A 24 -15.26 4.68 5.33
CA ARG A 24 -16.23 4.11 4.38
C ARG A 24 -17.67 4.31 4.83
N ALA A 25 -17.95 4.11 6.11
CA ALA A 25 -19.28 4.24 6.68
C ALA A 25 -19.80 5.69 6.62
N ALA A 26 -18.89 6.67 6.62
CA ALA A 26 -19.24 8.09 6.54
C ALA A 26 -19.80 8.51 5.17
N GLY A 27 -19.63 7.69 4.14
CA GLY A 27 -20.22 7.91 2.83
C GLY A 27 -19.29 7.54 1.67
N ARG A 28 -19.90 7.33 0.52
CA ARG A 28 -19.19 7.07 -0.73
C ARG A 28 -19.55 8.16 -1.73
N PRO A 29 -18.64 9.08 -2.03
CA PRO A 29 -18.88 10.04 -3.09
C PRO A 29 -18.88 9.33 -4.45
N SER A 30 -19.64 9.85 -5.40
CA SER A 30 -19.58 9.39 -6.78
C SER A 30 -18.34 9.99 -7.48
N LEU A 31 -17.90 9.37 -8.57
CA LEU A 31 -16.82 9.95 -9.37
C LEU A 31 -17.19 11.35 -9.87
N ARG A 32 -18.44 11.57 -10.25
CA ARG A 32 -18.91 12.88 -10.69
C ARG A 32 -18.72 13.95 -9.61
N GLU A 33 -19.08 13.62 -8.38
CA GLU A 33 -18.88 14.52 -7.23
C GLU A 33 -17.41 14.78 -6.96
N LEU A 34 -16.57 13.75 -7.03
CA LEU A 34 -15.13 13.88 -6.81
C LEU A 34 -14.46 14.79 -7.84
N PHE A 35 -14.79 14.62 -9.12
CA PHE A 35 -14.26 15.49 -10.18
C PHE A 35 -14.81 16.91 -10.12
N ALA A 36 -16.08 17.07 -9.71
CA ALA A 36 -16.66 18.39 -9.54
C ALA A 36 -16.01 19.16 -8.39
N ALA A 37 -15.69 18.48 -7.28
CA ALA A 37 -15.04 19.09 -6.12
C ALA A 37 -13.57 19.41 -6.37
N ASP A 38 -12.90 18.66 -7.24
CA ASP A 38 -11.48 18.84 -7.57
C ASP A 38 -11.28 18.71 -9.09
N PRO A 39 -11.35 19.81 -9.81
CA PRO A 39 -11.14 19.79 -11.28
C PRO A 39 -9.75 19.31 -11.69
N GLY A 40 -8.75 19.43 -10.82
CA GLY A 40 -7.39 18.95 -11.05
C GLY A 40 -7.15 17.50 -10.69
N ARG A 41 -8.22 16.74 -10.40
CA ARG A 41 -8.11 15.37 -9.92
C ARG A 41 -7.35 14.44 -10.88
N ALA A 42 -7.58 14.59 -12.19
CA ALA A 42 -6.92 13.74 -13.19
C ALA A 42 -5.40 13.91 -13.22
N GLU A 43 -4.91 15.10 -12.86
CA GLU A 43 -3.47 15.39 -12.79
C GLU A 43 -2.89 15.02 -11.44
N ARG A 44 -3.67 15.15 -10.37
CA ARG A 44 -3.21 14.87 -9.00
C ARG A 44 -3.11 13.38 -8.71
N TYR A 45 -4.05 12.57 -9.20
CA TYR A 45 -4.11 11.14 -8.96
C TYR A 45 -3.43 10.35 -10.08
N VAL A 46 -2.20 10.70 -10.37
CA VAL A 46 -1.34 10.05 -11.35
C VAL A 46 0.03 9.84 -10.73
N VAL A 47 0.58 8.66 -10.93
CA VAL A 47 1.98 8.36 -10.60
C VAL A 47 2.72 8.05 -11.87
N ARG A 48 3.87 8.69 -12.05
CA ARG A 48 4.76 8.47 -13.18
C ARG A 48 6.11 7.98 -12.69
N VAL A 49 6.53 6.84 -13.22
CA VAL A 49 7.84 6.25 -12.93
C VAL A 49 8.47 5.85 -14.25
N GLY A 50 9.48 6.62 -14.71
CA GLY A 50 10.01 6.45 -16.06
C GLY A 50 8.91 6.61 -17.10
N ASP A 51 8.73 5.61 -17.95
CA ASP A 51 7.67 5.57 -18.96
C ASP A 51 6.35 5.00 -18.44
N LEU A 52 6.32 4.53 -17.20
CA LEU A 52 5.11 3.99 -16.60
C LEU A 52 4.23 5.14 -16.10
N HIS A 53 2.96 5.09 -16.48
CA HIS A 53 1.96 6.07 -16.11
C HIS A 53 0.78 5.35 -15.46
N ILE A 54 0.56 5.60 -14.17
CA ILE A 54 -0.51 4.97 -13.39
C ILE A 54 -1.53 6.05 -13.04
N ASP A 55 -2.70 5.98 -13.66
CA ASP A 55 -3.82 6.87 -13.39
C ASP A 55 -4.81 6.16 -12.47
N TYR A 56 -4.94 6.65 -11.25
CA TYR A 56 -5.89 6.13 -10.28
C TYR A 56 -6.99 7.14 -9.92
N SER A 57 -7.19 8.15 -10.77
CA SER A 57 -8.17 9.21 -10.55
C SER A 57 -9.62 8.73 -10.54
N LYS A 58 -9.89 7.55 -11.12
CA LYS A 58 -11.23 6.97 -11.20
C LYS A 58 -11.55 5.99 -10.07
N HIS A 59 -10.64 5.83 -9.11
CA HIS A 59 -10.96 5.13 -7.88
C HIS A 59 -11.77 6.04 -6.95
N LEU A 60 -12.67 5.46 -6.16
CA LEU A 60 -13.51 6.20 -5.21
C LEU A 60 -12.72 6.54 -3.94
N ILE A 61 -11.66 7.29 -4.10
CA ILE A 61 -10.75 7.66 -3.02
C ILE A 61 -10.59 9.17 -2.95
N THR A 62 -10.23 9.63 -1.75
CA THR A 62 -9.90 11.03 -1.48
C THR A 62 -8.49 11.08 -0.90
N ASP A 63 -7.98 12.29 -0.66
CA ASP A 63 -6.71 12.48 0.04
C ASP A 63 -6.75 11.85 1.43
N GLU A 64 -7.88 11.94 2.11
CA GLU A 64 -8.08 11.27 3.42
C GLU A 64 -7.98 9.76 3.29
N THR A 65 -8.59 9.17 2.27
CA THR A 65 -8.49 7.73 2.01
C THR A 65 -7.05 7.30 1.84
N LEU A 66 -6.26 8.03 1.06
CA LEU A 66 -4.84 7.74 0.84
C LEU A 66 -4.03 7.82 2.13
N ALA A 67 -4.29 8.84 2.96
CA ALA A 67 -3.61 8.99 4.24
C ALA A 67 -3.90 7.80 5.16
N LEU A 68 -5.15 7.38 5.25
CA LEU A 68 -5.55 6.23 6.07
C LEU A 68 -4.93 4.91 5.57
N LEU A 69 -4.86 4.72 4.26
CA LEU A 69 -4.22 3.54 3.66
C LEU A 69 -2.71 3.53 3.94
N GLN A 70 -2.06 4.68 3.87
CA GLN A 70 -0.64 4.80 4.19
C GLN A 70 -0.36 4.52 5.67
N GLU A 71 -1.22 4.98 6.56
CA GLU A 71 -1.11 4.68 7.99
C GLU A 71 -1.25 3.18 8.25
N LEU A 72 -2.20 2.52 7.60
CA LEU A 72 -2.35 1.07 7.72
C LEU A 72 -1.12 0.34 7.20
N ALA A 73 -0.59 0.73 6.06
CA ALA A 73 0.61 0.13 5.49
C ALA A 73 1.82 0.28 6.44
N ALA A 74 1.99 1.45 7.03
CA ALA A 74 3.07 1.69 8.00
C ALA A 74 2.89 0.83 9.25
N ALA A 75 1.68 0.79 9.80
CA ALA A 75 1.38 0.04 11.02
C ALA A 75 1.54 -1.48 10.85
N THR A 76 1.32 -2.00 9.65
CA THR A 76 1.42 -3.44 9.36
C THR A 76 2.80 -3.87 8.89
N GLY A 77 3.77 -2.97 8.81
CA GLY A 77 5.15 -3.31 8.48
C GLY A 77 5.44 -3.49 7.00
N VAL A 78 4.60 -2.92 6.12
CA VAL A 78 4.78 -3.05 4.67
C VAL A 78 6.13 -2.50 4.21
N PHE A 79 6.55 -1.36 4.75
CA PHE A 79 7.79 -0.72 4.33
C PHE A 79 9.03 -1.51 4.79
N GLU A 80 8.97 -2.06 5.98
CA GLU A 80 10.04 -2.92 6.53
C GLU A 80 10.16 -4.21 5.74
N LEU A 81 9.04 -4.83 5.37
CA LEU A 81 9.02 -6.02 4.53
C LEU A 81 9.53 -5.74 3.12
N ARG A 82 9.18 -4.58 2.55
CA ARG A 82 9.72 -4.14 1.27
C ARG A 82 11.23 -4.07 1.32
N ASP A 83 11.78 -3.39 2.33
CA ASP A 83 13.21 -3.21 2.48
C ASP A 83 13.91 -4.56 2.71
N ALA A 84 13.31 -5.44 3.50
CA ALA A 84 13.79 -6.80 3.70
C ALA A 84 13.81 -7.60 2.39
N MET A 85 12.79 -7.45 1.56
CA MET A 85 12.76 -8.08 0.24
C MET A 85 13.93 -7.62 -0.64
N PHE A 86 14.20 -6.31 -0.67
CA PHE A 86 15.32 -5.76 -1.45
C PHE A 86 16.68 -6.23 -0.92
N ARG A 87 16.80 -6.53 0.38
CA ARG A 87 18.02 -7.10 0.96
C ARG A 87 18.15 -8.59 0.73
N GLY A 88 17.16 -9.26 0.15
CA GLY A 88 17.17 -10.70 -0.09
C GLY A 88 16.90 -11.54 1.15
N GLU A 89 16.30 -10.97 2.19
CA GLU A 89 15.91 -11.72 3.38
C GLU A 89 14.77 -12.69 3.08
N ARG A 90 14.67 -13.72 3.90
CA ARG A 90 13.65 -14.78 3.74
C ARG A 90 12.30 -14.30 4.25
N ILE A 91 11.61 -13.47 3.47
CA ILE A 91 10.33 -12.89 3.86
C ILE A 91 9.13 -13.78 3.52
N ASN A 92 9.29 -14.78 2.68
CA ASN A 92 8.25 -15.78 2.44
C ASN A 92 8.29 -16.80 3.57
N ILE A 93 7.52 -16.56 4.62
CA ILE A 93 7.55 -17.34 5.86
C ILE A 93 6.96 -18.74 5.71
N THR A 94 6.10 -18.97 4.71
CA THR A 94 5.50 -20.28 4.47
C THR A 94 6.48 -21.24 3.82
N GLU A 95 7.38 -20.76 2.98
CA GLU A 95 8.36 -21.57 2.27
C GLU A 95 9.79 -21.33 2.77
N ASP A 96 10.00 -20.44 3.71
CA ASP A 96 11.30 -20.02 4.23
C ASP A 96 12.25 -19.60 3.08
N ARG A 97 11.78 -18.72 2.23
CA ARG A 97 12.51 -18.27 1.03
C ARG A 97 12.58 -16.76 0.94
N ALA A 98 13.65 -16.29 0.31
CA ALA A 98 13.72 -14.93 -0.17
C ALA A 98 12.76 -14.73 -1.36
N VAL A 99 12.24 -13.53 -1.48
CA VAL A 99 11.48 -13.10 -2.66
C VAL A 99 12.41 -12.24 -3.51
N LEU A 100 12.82 -12.76 -4.66
CA LEU A 100 13.92 -12.20 -5.45
C LEU A 100 13.45 -11.50 -6.74
N HIS A 101 12.21 -11.04 -6.79
CA HIS A 101 11.68 -10.33 -7.96
C HIS A 101 12.51 -9.09 -8.32
N THR A 102 13.08 -8.43 -7.32
CA THR A 102 13.92 -7.24 -7.53
C THR A 102 15.26 -7.58 -8.16
N ALA A 103 15.78 -8.80 -7.93
CA ALA A 103 17.05 -9.23 -8.50
C ALA A 103 16.98 -9.34 -10.03
N LEU A 104 15.81 -9.69 -10.58
CA LEU A 104 15.61 -9.79 -12.03
C LEU A 104 15.68 -8.43 -12.74
N ARG A 105 15.50 -7.37 -12.00
CA ARG A 105 15.46 -6.01 -12.52
C ARG A 105 16.64 -5.16 -12.03
N ALA A 106 17.54 -5.77 -11.28
CA ALA A 106 18.74 -5.09 -10.82
C ALA A 106 19.71 -4.86 -11.99
N ALA A 107 20.53 -3.82 -11.88
CA ALA A 107 21.61 -3.60 -12.85
C ALA A 107 22.57 -4.78 -12.84
N PRO A 108 23.22 -5.12 -13.99
CA PRO A 108 24.08 -6.30 -14.08
C PRO A 108 25.25 -6.32 -13.09
N ASP A 109 25.64 -5.16 -12.60
CA ASP A 109 26.75 -4.98 -11.65
C ASP A 109 26.27 -4.79 -10.21
N ALA A 110 24.98 -4.88 -9.96
CA ALA A 110 24.39 -4.76 -8.62
C ALA A 110 24.44 -6.12 -7.91
N VAL A 111 25.60 -6.49 -7.41
CA VAL A 111 25.81 -7.74 -6.67
C VAL A 111 25.94 -7.43 -5.18
#